data_412191e78af14e13afd92d8e4d4df03c
#
_entry.id   412191e78af14e13afd92d8e4d4df03c
#
_cell.length_a   1.000
_cell.length_b   1.000
_cell.length_c   1.000
_cell.angle_alpha   90.00
_cell.angle_beta   90.00
_cell.angle_gamma   90.00
#
_symmetry.space_group_name_H-M   'P 1'
#
loop_
_entity.id
_entity.type
_entity.pdbx_description
1 polymer ?
#
loop_
_entity_poly.entity_id
_entity_poly.type
_entity_poly.pdbx_seq_one_letter_code
_entity_poly.pdbx_strand_id
1 'polypeptide(L)'
;IKSFPPSLQHPMGTDDSGRDILARVLQGGRISLMVGVISTIVSLIVGVSWGATAAYLGGRIDNFMMRIVDIIYAIPYILIVIVLLSVFGGPNTPFLIGWIPMIVVAILVLFIFAFIFGFIYRMIFKSEERRNDSVLKFIFGISLAVTYFALMYLIFHSLQISGFTPLVHSFGQQLAEKYSKNVNQGLSQIFLLFITLGLVSWLTMARVVRGQILSLKNQEFVMAARATGVSTPNIIFRHLVPNALGPVIVYATLTIPSVMLSEAFLSFLGIGVQAPFASWGSLASDGIKNIAIFPWQLIFPGVTMALTLFSLNFLGDGLRDALDPQTRKF
;
A
#
# COMPACT_ATOMS: atom_id res chain seq x y z
N ILE A 1 -9.17 -36.54 -21.00
CA ILE A 1 -8.03 -35.67 -20.68
C ILE A 1 -8.22 -34.42 -21.53
N LYS A 2 -8.35 -33.27 -20.89
CA LYS A 2 -8.56 -31.99 -21.61
C LYS A 2 -7.27 -31.18 -21.77
N SER A 3 -6.15 -31.67 -21.19
CA SER A 3 -4.84 -31.04 -21.29
C SER A 3 -4.11 -31.51 -22.58
N PHE A 4 -4.01 -30.60 -23.55
CA PHE A 4 -3.29 -30.83 -24.78
C PHE A 4 -1.89 -30.20 -24.73
N PRO A 5 -0.85 -30.88 -25.28
CA PRO A 5 0.49 -30.30 -25.34
C PRO A 5 0.53 -29.08 -26.28
N PRO A 6 1.62 -28.30 -26.24
CA PRO A 6 1.85 -27.22 -27.20
C PRO A 6 1.68 -27.65 -28.63
N SER A 7 0.90 -26.87 -29.40
CA SER A 7 0.55 -27.12 -30.78
C SER A 7 0.37 -25.81 -31.56
N LEU A 8 0.19 -25.87 -32.88
CA LEU A 8 -0.09 -24.66 -33.70
C LEU A 8 -1.40 -23.98 -33.30
N GLN A 9 -2.39 -24.72 -32.79
CA GLN A 9 -3.68 -24.16 -32.30
C GLN A 9 -3.56 -23.62 -30.85
N HIS A 10 -2.72 -24.22 -30.03
CA HIS A 10 -2.44 -23.87 -28.67
C HIS A 10 -0.94 -23.76 -28.43
N PRO A 11 -0.28 -22.61 -28.73
CA PRO A 11 1.19 -22.49 -28.71
C PRO A 11 1.83 -22.83 -27.38
N MET A 12 1.13 -22.60 -26.25
CA MET A 12 1.58 -22.97 -24.92
C MET A 12 0.84 -24.17 -24.33
N GLY A 13 0.01 -24.86 -25.14
CA GLY A 13 -0.84 -25.96 -24.70
C GLY A 13 -2.08 -25.49 -23.94
N THR A 14 -2.78 -26.44 -23.32
CA THR A 14 -4.00 -26.18 -22.55
C THR A 14 -3.87 -26.64 -21.08
N ASP A 15 -4.70 -26.05 -20.22
CA ASP A 15 -4.82 -26.46 -18.81
C ASP A 15 -5.77 -27.65 -18.65
N ASP A 16 -5.99 -28.10 -17.39
CA ASP A 16 -6.84 -29.24 -17.04
C ASP A 16 -8.31 -29.05 -17.42
N SER A 17 -8.74 -27.81 -17.59
CA SER A 17 -10.08 -27.45 -18.04
C SER A 17 -10.20 -27.31 -19.56
N GLY A 18 -9.09 -27.50 -20.30
CA GLY A 18 -9.01 -27.31 -21.76
C GLY A 18 -8.87 -25.84 -22.19
N ARG A 19 -8.56 -24.93 -21.26
CA ARG A 19 -8.38 -23.51 -21.56
C ARG A 19 -6.96 -23.25 -22.09
N ASP A 20 -6.83 -22.36 -23.07
CA ASP A 20 -5.55 -22.01 -23.68
C ASP A 20 -4.63 -21.29 -22.66
N ILE A 21 -3.43 -21.84 -22.46
CA ILE A 21 -2.45 -21.28 -21.50
C ILE A 21 -1.90 -19.95 -22.01
N LEU A 22 -1.69 -19.75 -23.32
CA LEU A 22 -1.24 -18.46 -23.85
C LEU A 22 -2.22 -17.33 -23.48
N ALA A 23 -3.51 -17.55 -23.71
CA ALA A 23 -4.55 -16.57 -23.35
C ALA A 23 -4.55 -16.28 -21.83
N ARG A 24 -4.39 -17.32 -21.00
CA ARG A 24 -4.33 -17.18 -19.54
C ARG A 24 -3.07 -16.48 -19.08
N VAL A 25 -1.91 -16.73 -19.69
CA VAL A 25 -0.63 -16.05 -19.38
C VAL A 25 -0.72 -14.56 -19.71
N LEU A 26 -1.32 -14.20 -20.86
CA LEU A 26 -1.54 -12.80 -21.23
C LEU A 26 -2.52 -12.11 -20.28
N GLN A 27 -3.63 -12.76 -19.94
CA GLN A 27 -4.60 -12.22 -18.99
C GLN A 27 -4.02 -12.12 -17.57
N GLY A 28 -3.28 -13.13 -17.14
CA GLY A 28 -2.59 -13.16 -15.84
C GLY A 28 -1.52 -12.08 -15.72
N GLY A 29 -0.81 -11.82 -16.83
CA GLY A 29 0.17 -10.74 -16.92
C GLY A 29 -0.41 -9.36 -16.67
N ARG A 30 -1.62 -9.08 -17.20
CA ARG A 30 -2.32 -7.82 -16.90
C ARG A 30 -2.56 -7.65 -15.40
N ILE A 31 -2.99 -8.71 -14.71
CA ILE A 31 -3.27 -8.66 -13.28
C ILE A 31 -1.98 -8.51 -12.49
N SER A 32 -0.97 -9.35 -12.76
CA SER A 32 0.32 -9.26 -12.05
C SER A 32 1.02 -7.91 -12.24
N LEU A 33 0.97 -7.31 -13.44
CA LEU A 33 1.49 -5.97 -13.69
C LEU A 33 0.67 -4.89 -12.97
N MET A 34 -0.67 -4.99 -12.98
CA MET A 34 -1.54 -4.07 -12.24
C MET A 34 -1.26 -4.11 -10.74
N VAL A 35 -1.07 -5.30 -10.15
CA VAL A 35 -0.65 -5.45 -8.75
C VAL A 35 0.63 -4.66 -8.49
N GLY A 36 1.67 -4.90 -9.28
CA GLY A 36 2.95 -4.23 -9.13
C GLY A 36 2.83 -2.71 -9.19
N VAL A 37 2.17 -2.18 -10.22
CA VAL A 37 2.06 -0.74 -10.46
C VAL A 37 1.17 -0.07 -9.42
N ILE A 38 -0.05 -0.57 -9.18
CA ILE A 38 -1.01 0.06 -8.26
C ILE A 38 -0.48 0.02 -6.83
N SER A 39 0.06 -1.11 -6.37
CA SER A 39 0.66 -1.20 -5.03
C SER A 39 1.86 -0.26 -4.87
N THR A 40 2.67 -0.09 -5.92
CA THR A 40 3.78 0.88 -5.90
C THR A 40 3.28 2.31 -5.83
N ILE A 41 2.19 2.68 -6.54
CA ILE A 41 1.57 3.99 -6.44
C ILE A 41 1.05 4.26 -5.03
N VAL A 42 0.37 3.29 -4.40
CA VAL A 42 -0.08 3.38 -3.01
C VAL A 42 1.12 3.58 -2.06
N SER A 43 2.16 2.77 -2.24
CA SER A 43 3.42 2.87 -1.48
C SER A 43 4.08 4.24 -1.64
N LEU A 44 4.12 4.79 -2.86
CA LEU A 44 4.64 6.13 -3.14
C LEU A 44 3.85 7.21 -2.40
N ILE A 45 2.53 7.23 -2.55
CA ILE A 45 1.68 8.27 -1.94
C ILE A 45 1.87 8.29 -0.42
N VAL A 46 1.75 7.12 0.23
CA VAL A 46 1.85 7.00 1.68
C VAL A 46 3.30 7.21 2.14
N GLY A 47 4.26 6.52 1.52
CA GLY A 47 5.66 6.54 1.91
C GLY A 47 6.33 7.90 1.71
N VAL A 48 6.06 8.58 0.59
CA VAL A 48 6.57 9.93 0.34
C VAL A 48 5.99 10.92 1.34
N SER A 49 4.68 10.89 1.55
CA SER A 49 4.03 11.81 2.51
C SER A 49 4.54 11.60 3.93
N TRP A 50 4.66 10.35 4.37
CA TRP A 50 5.15 9.99 5.71
C TRP A 50 6.63 10.32 5.89
N GLY A 51 7.48 9.81 4.99
CA GLY A 51 8.93 9.98 5.08
C GLY A 51 9.37 11.43 4.98
N ALA A 52 8.77 12.21 4.05
CA ALA A 52 9.09 13.61 3.89
C ALA A 52 8.67 14.45 5.12
N THR A 53 7.48 14.19 5.64
CA THR A 53 6.97 14.88 6.85
C THR A 53 7.84 14.57 8.07
N ALA A 54 8.16 13.30 8.30
CA ALA A 54 9.02 12.86 9.40
C ALA A 54 10.40 13.55 9.34
N ALA A 55 11.08 13.47 8.19
CA ALA A 55 12.41 14.02 8.02
C ALA A 55 12.46 15.54 8.15
N TYR A 56 11.46 16.26 7.62
CA TYR A 56 11.43 17.72 7.67
C TYR A 56 11.17 18.24 9.07
N LEU A 57 10.15 17.70 9.77
CA LEU A 57 9.81 18.10 11.12
C LEU A 57 10.91 17.72 12.13
N GLY A 58 11.55 16.57 11.94
CA GLY A 58 12.69 16.14 12.73
C GLY A 58 12.39 15.89 14.20
N GLY A 59 13.44 15.70 15.00
CA GLY A 59 13.37 15.61 16.45
C GLY A 59 12.44 14.51 16.96
N ARG A 60 11.55 14.85 17.91
CA ARG A 60 10.62 13.88 18.52
C ARG A 60 9.55 13.36 17.57
N ILE A 61 9.13 14.19 16.60
CA ILE A 61 8.10 13.80 15.61
C ILE A 61 8.68 12.75 14.65
N ASP A 62 9.88 12.99 14.14
CA ASP A 62 10.59 12.01 13.31
C ASP A 62 10.76 10.68 14.04
N ASN A 63 11.26 10.73 15.28
CA ASN A 63 11.45 9.52 16.09
C ASN A 63 10.12 8.78 16.32
N PHE A 64 9.03 9.48 16.60
CA PHE A 64 7.71 8.86 16.81
C PHE A 64 7.19 8.23 15.51
N MET A 65 7.22 8.97 14.41
CA MET A 65 6.74 8.48 13.11
C MET A 65 7.53 7.27 12.63
N MET A 66 8.86 7.29 12.79
CA MET A 66 9.72 6.16 12.42
C MET A 66 9.56 4.97 13.37
N ARG A 67 9.27 5.19 14.65
CA ARG A 67 8.97 4.10 15.60
C ARG A 67 7.72 3.33 15.18
N ILE A 68 6.68 4.01 14.66
CA ILE A 68 5.51 3.34 14.09
C ILE A 68 5.92 2.45 12.90
N VAL A 69 6.74 2.97 11.99
CA VAL A 69 7.27 2.21 10.86
C VAL A 69 8.04 0.97 11.35
N ASP A 70 8.88 1.13 12.38
CA ASP A 70 9.69 0.04 12.93
C ASP A 70 8.83 -1.05 13.60
N ILE A 71 7.78 -0.66 14.34
CA ILE A 71 6.84 -1.61 14.97
C ILE A 71 6.11 -2.42 13.90
N ILE A 72 5.57 -1.77 12.85
CA ILE A 72 4.89 -2.49 11.78
C ILE A 72 5.86 -3.39 11.02
N TYR A 73 7.10 -2.93 10.80
CA TYR A 73 8.12 -3.70 10.09
C TYR A 73 8.63 -4.91 10.88
N ALA A 74 8.50 -4.90 12.22
CA ALA A 74 8.86 -6.03 13.07
C ALA A 74 7.90 -7.22 12.91
N ILE A 75 6.67 -6.97 12.42
CA ILE A 75 5.69 -8.02 12.13
C ILE A 75 6.01 -8.62 10.75
N PRO A 76 6.13 -9.96 10.62
CA PRO A 76 6.31 -10.57 9.31
C PRO A 76 5.23 -10.12 8.32
N TYR A 77 5.64 -9.49 7.21
CA TYR A 77 4.71 -8.87 6.26
C TYR A 77 3.62 -9.82 5.75
N ILE A 78 3.97 -11.09 5.57
CA ILE A 78 3.04 -12.14 5.12
C ILE A 78 1.88 -12.29 6.12
N LEU A 79 2.15 -12.24 7.43
CA LEU A 79 1.10 -12.31 8.45
C LEU A 79 0.16 -11.10 8.37
N ILE A 80 0.70 -9.89 8.15
CA ILE A 80 -0.11 -8.69 7.96
C ILE A 80 -1.03 -8.87 6.75
N VAL A 81 -0.48 -9.34 5.63
CA VAL A 81 -1.26 -9.57 4.39
C VAL A 81 -2.34 -10.61 4.62
N ILE A 82 -2.02 -11.75 5.23
CA ILE A 82 -2.99 -12.83 5.51
C ILE A 82 -4.11 -12.30 6.41
N VAL A 83 -3.79 -11.60 7.49
CA VAL A 83 -4.79 -11.04 8.40
C VAL A 83 -5.69 -10.03 7.66
N LEU A 84 -5.12 -9.10 6.90
CA LEU A 84 -5.90 -8.14 6.14
C LEU A 84 -6.80 -8.81 5.10
N LEU A 85 -6.28 -9.78 4.35
CA LEU A 85 -7.07 -10.51 3.37
C LEU A 85 -8.15 -11.39 4.03
N SER A 86 -7.89 -12.02 5.18
CA SER A 86 -8.88 -12.85 5.88
C SER A 86 -9.99 -12.00 6.52
N VAL A 87 -9.66 -10.85 7.09
CA VAL A 87 -10.63 -9.94 7.72
C VAL A 87 -11.49 -9.22 6.68
N PHE A 88 -10.88 -8.80 5.57
CA PHE A 88 -11.52 -7.93 4.59
C PHE A 88 -11.83 -8.62 3.25
N GLY A 89 -11.26 -9.77 2.96
CA GLY A 89 -11.40 -10.50 1.70
C GLY A 89 -12.50 -11.53 1.67
N GLY A 90 -13.33 -11.65 2.71
CA GLY A 90 -14.41 -12.62 2.78
C GLY A 90 -15.48 -12.40 1.68
N PRO A 91 -16.11 -13.48 1.17
CA PRO A 91 -17.09 -13.40 0.08
C PRO A 91 -18.34 -12.56 0.41
N ASN A 92 -18.61 -12.33 1.68
CA ASN A 92 -19.75 -11.57 2.17
C ASN A 92 -19.42 -10.17 2.69
N THR A 93 -18.17 -9.73 2.56
CA THR A 93 -17.78 -8.39 2.95
C THR A 93 -17.67 -7.50 1.71
N PRO A 94 -18.66 -6.65 1.43
CA PRO A 94 -18.52 -5.56 0.46
C PRO A 94 -17.58 -4.51 1.08
N PHE A 95 -16.28 -4.86 1.15
CA PHE A 95 -15.22 -4.11 1.85
C PHE A 95 -15.21 -2.62 1.48
N LEU A 96 -15.28 -2.31 0.18
CA LEU A 96 -15.21 -0.92 -0.27
C LEU A 96 -16.47 -0.11 0.08
N ILE A 97 -17.64 -0.75 0.16
CA ILE A 97 -18.91 -0.03 0.29
C ILE A 97 -19.35 0.08 1.76
N GLY A 98 -19.06 -0.94 2.58
CA GLY A 98 -19.46 -0.95 4.00
C GLY A 98 -18.47 -0.21 4.92
N TRP A 99 -17.18 -0.27 4.63
CA TRP A 99 -16.13 0.26 5.53
C TRP A 99 -15.61 1.65 5.14
N ILE A 100 -15.72 2.05 3.86
CA ILE A 100 -15.29 3.39 3.43
C ILE A 100 -15.96 4.50 4.25
N PRO A 101 -17.30 4.51 4.46
CA PRO A 101 -17.93 5.52 5.31
C PRO A 101 -17.41 5.49 6.74
N MET A 102 -17.16 4.32 7.31
CA MET A 102 -16.63 4.18 8.67
C MET A 102 -15.18 4.66 8.77
N ILE A 103 -14.34 4.36 7.77
CA ILE A 103 -12.95 4.86 7.68
C ILE A 103 -12.95 6.38 7.50
N VAL A 104 -13.81 6.93 6.65
CA VAL A 104 -13.94 8.37 6.44
C VAL A 104 -14.41 9.06 7.73
N VAL A 105 -15.41 8.50 8.43
CA VAL A 105 -15.87 9.03 9.71
C VAL A 105 -14.76 8.94 10.76
N ALA A 106 -14.02 7.83 10.85
CA ALA A 106 -12.91 7.67 11.77
C ALA A 106 -11.80 8.70 11.51
N ILE A 107 -11.45 8.95 10.24
CA ILE A 107 -10.48 9.97 9.84
C ILE A 107 -10.97 11.37 10.18
N LEU A 108 -12.24 11.70 9.90
CA LEU A 108 -12.82 13.01 10.25
C LEU A 108 -12.83 13.23 11.75
N VAL A 109 -13.24 12.22 12.54
CA VAL A 109 -13.20 12.27 14.01
C VAL A 109 -11.77 12.48 14.50
N LEU A 110 -10.79 11.79 13.89
CA LEU A 110 -9.37 11.94 14.24
C LEU A 110 -8.88 13.36 13.93
N PHE A 111 -9.28 13.96 12.81
CA PHE A 111 -8.93 15.33 12.46
C PHE A 111 -9.56 16.34 13.41
N ILE A 112 -10.86 16.22 13.73
CA ILE A 112 -11.55 17.10 14.68
C ILE A 112 -10.93 16.98 16.06
N PHE A 113 -10.65 15.76 16.50
CA PHE A 113 -10.02 15.48 17.77
C PHE A 113 -8.60 16.05 17.85
N ALA A 114 -7.77 15.86 16.83
CA ALA A 114 -6.44 16.43 16.74
C ALA A 114 -6.46 17.97 16.76
N PHE A 115 -7.45 18.59 16.10
CA PHE A 115 -7.63 20.04 16.09
C PHE A 115 -8.01 20.57 17.48
N ILE A 116 -9.03 19.98 18.13
CA ILE A 116 -9.47 20.37 19.48
C ILE A 116 -8.34 20.17 20.48
N PHE A 117 -7.68 19.02 20.45
CA PHE A 117 -6.58 18.75 21.38
C PHE A 117 -5.34 19.58 21.10
N GLY A 118 -5.05 19.89 19.85
CA GLY A 118 -3.99 20.84 19.48
C GLY A 118 -4.26 22.25 20.04
N PHE A 119 -5.52 22.67 20.07
CA PHE A 119 -5.95 23.92 20.68
C PHE A 119 -5.80 23.87 22.21
N ILE A 120 -6.31 22.82 22.85
CA ILE A 120 -6.21 22.61 24.30
C ILE A 120 -4.74 22.50 24.73
N TYR A 121 -3.91 21.78 23.98
CA TYR A 121 -2.47 21.68 24.22
C TYR A 121 -1.81 23.06 24.23
N ARG A 122 -2.09 23.91 23.23
CA ARG A 122 -1.56 25.30 23.18
C ARG A 122 -2.02 26.15 24.36
N MET A 123 -3.24 25.93 24.83
CA MET A 123 -3.81 26.66 25.96
C MET A 123 -3.14 26.26 27.29
N ILE A 124 -2.95 24.95 27.52
CA ILE A 124 -2.35 24.42 28.76
C ILE A 124 -0.85 24.69 28.82
N PHE A 125 -0.14 24.53 27.68
CA PHE A 125 1.33 24.68 27.61
C PHE A 125 1.77 26.07 27.15
N LYS A 126 1.01 27.09 27.45
CA LYS A 126 1.33 28.50 27.09
C LYS A 126 2.54 29.06 27.84
N SER A 127 2.84 28.58 29.07
CA SER A 127 4.04 28.98 29.84
C SER A 127 5.23 28.06 29.51
N GLU A 128 6.44 28.62 29.48
CA GLU A 128 7.67 27.87 29.22
C GLU A 128 7.94 26.77 30.25
N GLU A 129 7.63 27.05 31.51
CA GLU A 129 7.79 26.14 32.64
C GLU A 129 6.94 24.87 32.48
N ARG A 130 5.65 24.99 32.14
CA ARG A 130 4.77 23.85 31.84
C ARG A 130 5.14 23.12 30.53
N ARG A 131 5.68 23.84 29.57
CA ARG A 131 6.14 23.27 28.31
C ARG A 131 7.34 22.35 28.49
N ASN A 132 8.12 22.51 29.57
CA ASN A 132 9.32 21.68 29.81
C ASN A 132 9.06 20.47 30.71
N ASP A 133 7.88 20.34 31.32
CA ASP A 133 7.51 19.23 32.19
C ASP A 133 7.19 17.97 31.35
N SER A 134 8.09 17.02 31.40
CA SER A 134 7.97 15.74 30.67
C SER A 134 6.87 14.82 31.20
N VAL A 135 6.62 14.89 32.53
CA VAL A 135 5.59 14.09 33.20
C VAL A 135 4.21 14.60 32.82
N LEU A 136 4.01 15.92 32.83
CA LEU A 136 2.74 16.53 32.43
C LEU A 136 2.40 16.23 30.97
N LYS A 137 3.39 16.24 30.07
CA LYS A 137 3.21 15.85 28.67
C LYS A 137 2.84 14.39 28.50
N PHE A 138 3.44 13.51 29.29
CA PHE A 138 3.16 12.07 29.24
C PHE A 138 1.75 11.77 29.72
N ILE A 139 1.34 12.36 30.85
CA ILE A 139 -0.03 12.25 31.38
C ILE A 139 -1.06 12.80 30.38
N PHE A 140 -0.77 13.95 29.77
CA PHE A 140 -1.63 14.54 28.74
C PHE A 140 -1.73 13.65 27.50
N GLY A 141 -0.64 13.03 27.06
CA GLY A 141 -0.62 12.10 25.93
C GLY A 141 -1.44 10.82 26.20
N ILE A 142 -1.34 10.25 27.40
CA ILE A 142 -2.16 9.09 27.81
C ILE A 142 -3.64 9.47 27.89
N SER A 143 -3.96 10.60 28.54
CA SER A 143 -5.33 11.11 28.62
C SER A 143 -5.94 11.32 27.23
N LEU A 144 -5.16 11.84 26.30
CA LEU A 144 -5.53 12.00 24.88
C LEU A 144 -5.87 10.66 24.23
N ALA A 145 -5.01 9.67 24.38
CA ALA A 145 -5.22 8.34 23.79
C ALA A 145 -6.48 7.67 24.39
N VAL A 146 -6.62 7.68 25.71
CA VAL A 146 -7.77 7.10 26.40
C VAL A 146 -9.08 7.79 25.98
N THR A 147 -9.08 9.12 25.92
CA THR A 147 -10.27 9.89 25.50
C THR A 147 -10.62 9.62 24.03
N TYR A 148 -9.63 9.49 23.16
CA TYR A 148 -9.85 9.14 21.74
C TYR A 148 -10.48 7.75 21.60
N PHE A 149 -9.91 6.74 22.26
CA PHE A 149 -10.46 5.37 22.19
C PHE A 149 -11.85 5.28 22.86
N ALA A 150 -12.08 5.98 23.97
CA ALA A 150 -13.39 6.04 24.60
C ALA A 150 -14.43 6.74 23.69
N LEU A 151 -14.06 7.84 23.04
CA LEU A 151 -14.93 8.56 22.10
C LEU A 151 -15.24 7.69 20.86
N MET A 152 -14.24 7.01 20.30
CA MET A 152 -14.44 6.08 19.18
C MET A 152 -15.34 4.92 19.57
N TYR A 153 -15.15 4.35 20.76
CA TYR A 153 -16.02 3.30 21.29
C TYR A 153 -17.47 3.78 21.44
N LEU A 154 -17.67 4.97 22.05
CA LEU A 154 -19.00 5.55 22.23
C LEU A 154 -19.69 5.88 20.89
N ILE A 155 -18.97 6.45 19.93
CA ILE A 155 -19.49 6.72 18.59
C ILE A 155 -19.88 5.41 17.92
N PHE A 156 -19.02 4.40 17.96
CA PHE A 156 -19.27 3.09 17.36
C PHE A 156 -20.49 2.41 17.99
N HIS A 157 -20.59 2.47 19.33
CA HIS A 157 -21.71 1.92 20.07
C HIS A 157 -23.02 2.67 19.79
N SER A 158 -22.97 4.02 19.77
CA SER A 158 -24.13 4.85 19.44
C SER A 158 -24.62 4.65 18.02
N LEU A 159 -23.70 4.49 17.06
CA LEU A 159 -24.05 4.19 15.67
C LEU A 159 -24.69 2.81 15.49
N GLN A 160 -24.30 1.82 16.32
CA GLN A 160 -24.98 0.53 16.36
C GLN A 160 -26.41 0.62 16.92
N ILE A 161 -26.61 1.41 17.99
CA ILE A 161 -27.91 1.56 18.65
C ILE A 161 -28.86 2.46 17.83
N SER A 162 -28.35 3.49 17.17
CA SER A 162 -29.17 4.50 16.45
C SER A 162 -29.70 4.01 15.08
N GLY A 163 -29.45 2.77 14.68
CA GLY A 163 -29.86 2.25 13.38
C GLY A 163 -29.02 2.79 12.18
N PHE A 164 -27.97 3.56 12.46
CA PHE A 164 -27.09 4.08 11.41
C PHE A 164 -26.30 2.97 10.71
N THR A 165 -25.81 1.97 11.46
CA THR A 165 -25.18 0.77 10.89
C THR A 165 -26.12 -0.04 9.99
N PRO A 166 -27.40 -0.31 10.35
CA PRO A 166 -28.35 -0.91 9.42
C PRO A 166 -28.59 -0.04 8.17
N LEU A 167 -28.66 1.27 8.32
CA LEU A 167 -28.87 2.21 7.19
C LEU A 167 -27.65 2.27 6.26
N VAL A 168 -26.44 2.33 6.81
CA VAL A 168 -25.20 2.23 6.03
C VAL A 168 -25.05 0.85 5.41
N HIS A 169 -25.42 -0.21 6.13
CA HIS A 169 -25.38 -1.58 5.64
C HIS A 169 -26.43 -1.82 4.54
N SER A 170 -27.64 -1.28 4.68
CA SER A 170 -28.69 -1.38 3.65
C SER A 170 -28.35 -0.56 2.41
N PHE A 171 -27.81 0.64 2.58
CA PHE A 171 -27.30 1.45 1.48
C PHE A 171 -26.08 0.80 0.79
N GLY A 172 -25.18 0.24 1.58
CA GLY A 172 -24.07 -0.57 1.09
C GLY A 172 -24.53 -1.84 0.37
N GLN A 173 -25.55 -2.53 0.87
CA GLN A 173 -26.16 -3.68 0.21
C GLN A 173 -26.87 -3.27 -1.09
N GLN A 174 -27.63 -2.18 -1.12
CA GLN A 174 -28.27 -1.68 -2.33
C GLN A 174 -27.26 -1.28 -3.41
N LEU A 175 -26.16 -0.62 -3.02
CA LEU A 175 -25.06 -0.33 -3.93
C LEU A 175 -24.35 -1.63 -4.36
N ALA A 176 -24.07 -2.54 -3.43
CA ALA A 176 -23.46 -3.83 -3.75
C ALA A 176 -24.37 -4.67 -4.65
N GLU A 177 -25.67 -4.68 -4.45
CA GLU A 177 -26.63 -5.39 -5.29
C GLU A 177 -26.75 -4.76 -6.68
N LYS A 178 -26.72 -3.42 -6.74
CA LYS A 178 -26.71 -2.66 -8.00
C LYS A 178 -25.42 -2.86 -8.79
N TYR A 179 -24.26 -2.93 -8.10
CA TYR A 179 -22.93 -3.08 -8.73
C TYR A 179 -22.45 -4.54 -8.74
N SER A 180 -22.90 -5.43 -7.81
CA SER A 180 -22.53 -6.84 -7.75
C SER A 180 -23.15 -7.68 -8.87
N LYS A 181 -24.23 -7.24 -9.47
CA LYS A 181 -24.68 -7.83 -10.75
C LYS A 181 -23.66 -7.61 -11.88
N ASN A 182 -22.74 -6.64 -11.74
CA ASN A 182 -21.76 -6.26 -12.78
C ASN A 182 -20.30 -6.29 -12.32
N VAL A 183 -20.00 -6.39 -11.02
CA VAL A 183 -18.63 -6.46 -10.49
C VAL A 183 -18.42 -7.82 -9.85
N ASN A 184 -17.70 -8.69 -10.57
CA ASN A 184 -17.30 -10.01 -10.08
C ASN A 184 -16.64 -9.88 -8.69
N GLN A 185 -17.05 -10.73 -7.74
CA GLN A 185 -16.46 -10.83 -6.39
C GLN A 185 -14.91 -10.91 -6.43
N GLY A 186 -14.35 -11.49 -7.48
CA GLY A 186 -12.91 -11.53 -7.71
C GLY A 186 -12.25 -10.17 -7.91
N LEU A 187 -12.95 -9.16 -8.45
CA LEU A 187 -12.36 -7.81 -8.59
C LEU A 187 -12.15 -7.14 -7.23
N SER A 188 -13.06 -7.29 -6.29
CA SER A 188 -12.92 -6.70 -4.94
C SER A 188 -11.73 -7.31 -4.19
N GLN A 189 -11.51 -8.62 -4.34
CA GLN A 189 -10.36 -9.31 -3.75
C GLN A 189 -9.04 -8.86 -4.37
N ILE A 190 -9.01 -8.65 -5.69
CA ILE A 190 -7.84 -8.13 -6.39
C ILE A 190 -7.50 -6.71 -5.93
N PHE A 191 -8.50 -5.82 -5.81
CA PHE A 191 -8.29 -4.46 -5.29
C PHE A 191 -7.77 -4.46 -3.85
N LEU A 192 -8.33 -5.32 -3.00
CA LEU A 192 -7.86 -5.49 -1.63
C LEU A 192 -6.39 -5.94 -1.59
N LEU A 193 -6.03 -6.89 -2.45
CA LEU A 193 -4.66 -7.38 -2.56
C LEU A 193 -3.71 -6.24 -3.00
N PHE A 194 -4.12 -5.39 -3.96
CA PHE A 194 -3.33 -4.23 -4.39
C PHE A 194 -3.08 -3.25 -3.24
N ILE A 195 -4.14 -2.90 -2.51
CA ILE A 195 -4.05 -1.98 -1.38
C ILE A 195 -3.20 -2.57 -0.27
N THR A 196 -3.41 -3.84 0.07
CA THR A 196 -2.69 -4.52 1.15
C THR A 196 -1.19 -4.60 0.87
N LEU A 197 -0.79 -4.99 -0.34
CA LEU A 197 0.62 -5.02 -0.73
C LEU A 197 1.23 -3.61 -0.77
N GLY A 198 0.49 -2.62 -1.22
CA GLY A 198 0.91 -1.23 -1.19
C GLY A 198 1.08 -0.69 0.23
N LEU A 199 0.13 -1.04 1.13
CA LEU A 199 0.17 -0.68 2.55
C LEU A 199 1.29 -1.37 3.34
N VAL A 200 1.92 -2.39 2.82
CA VAL A 200 3.13 -2.98 3.42
C VAL A 200 4.39 -2.37 2.80
N SER A 201 4.38 -2.17 1.49
CA SER A 201 5.56 -1.65 0.76
C SER A 201 5.91 -0.20 1.10
N TRP A 202 4.95 0.62 1.57
CA TRP A 202 5.20 2.03 1.94
C TRP A 202 6.21 2.20 3.07
N LEU A 203 6.37 1.21 3.95
CA LEU A 203 7.29 1.28 5.09
C LEU A 203 8.74 1.51 4.64
N THR A 204 9.18 0.76 3.64
CA THR A 204 10.53 0.92 3.06
C THR A 204 10.63 2.22 2.26
N MET A 205 9.59 2.55 1.48
CA MET A 205 9.53 3.82 0.75
C MET A 205 9.67 5.03 1.69
N ALA A 206 8.98 5.00 2.85
CA ALA A 206 9.09 6.08 3.85
C ALA A 206 10.52 6.25 4.37
N ARG A 207 11.26 5.16 4.59
CA ARG A 207 12.67 5.21 5.01
C ARG A 207 13.57 5.80 3.93
N VAL A 208 13.38 5.38 2.67
CA VAL A 208 14.14 5.91 1.53
C VAL A 208 13.90 7.40 1.37
N VAL A 209 12.64 7.82 1.34
CA VAL A 209 12.26 9.24 1.21
C VAL A 209 12.79 10.05 2.38
N ARG A 210 12.66 9.53 3.62
CA ARG A 210 13.21 10.19 4.80
C ARG A 210 14.72 10.45 4.64
N GLY A 211 15.48 9.48 4.17
CA GLY A 211 16.92 9.64 3.89
C GLY A 211 17.21 10.76 2.91
N GLN A 212 16.46 10.81 1.80
CA GLN A 212 16.61 11.86 0.78
C GLN A 212 16.25 13.26 1.32
N ILE A 213 15.16 13.38 2.06
CA ILE A 213 14.74 14.67 2.64
C ILE A 213 15.73 15.15 3.70
N LEU A 214 16.31 14.26 4.50
CA LEU A 214 17.36 14.63 5.47
C LEU A 214 18.58 15.24 4.80
N SER A 215 18.97 14.76 3.63
CA SER A 215 20.09 15.34 2.86
C SER A 215 19.76 16.70 2.24
N LEU A 216 18.49 16.91 1.87
CA LEU A 216 18.04 18.12 1.17
C LEU A 216 17.60 19.25 2.12
N LYS A 217 17.11 18.96 3.32
CA LYS A 217 16.45 19.95 4.20
C LYS A 217 17.33 21.11 4.67
N ASN A 218 18.66 20.95 4.60
CA ASN A 218 19.62 21.96 4.99
C ASN A 218 20.26 22.67 3.78
N GLN A 219 19.78 22.42 2.57
CA GLN A 219 20.26 23.09 1.36
C GLN A 219 19.80 24.56 1.32
N GLU A 220 20.55 25.40 0.61
CA GLU A 220 20.34 26.85 0.54
C GLU A 220 18.94 27.24 0.06
N PHE A 221 18.39 26.52 -0.94
CA PHE A 221 17.04 26.79 -1.44
C PHE A 221 15.95 26.57 -0.37
N VAL A 222 16.15 25.63 0.57
CA VAL A 222 15.21 25.41 1.68
C VAL A 222 15.34 26.50 2.73
N MET A 223 16.57 26.96 3.01
CA MET A 223 16.81 28.07 3.92
C MET A 223 16.23 29.37 3.37
N ALA A 224 16.39 29.63 2.07
CA ALA A 224 15.77 30.77 1.40
C ALA A 224 14.23 30.73 1.47
N ALA A 225 13.61 29.55 1.21
CA ALA A 225 12.18 29.39 1.32
C ALA A 225 11.65 29.62 2.77
N ARG A 226 12.44 29.25 3.79
CA ARG A 226 12.10 29.56 5.20
C ARG A 226 12.21 31.06 5.49
N ALA A 227 13.28 31.69 5.00
CA ALA A 227 13.51 33.12 5.21
C ALA A 227 12.40 33.99 4.58
N THR A 228 11.83 33.55 3.44
CA THR A 228 10.71 34.22 2.78
C THR A 228 9.32 33.87 3.38
N GLY A 229 9.26 33.09 4.47
CA GLY A 229 8.02 32.80 5.20
C GLY A 229 7.15 31.74 4.52
N VAL A 230 7.67 30.91 3.62
CA VAL A 230 6.92 29.82 2.99
C VAL A 230 6.45 28.83 4.07
N SER A 231 5.17 28.42 4.00
CA SER A 231 4.59 27.49 4.97
C SER A 231 5.21 26.10 4.90
N THR A 232 5.29 25.41 6.04
CA THR A 232 5.88 24.06 6.17
C THR A 232 5.36 23.06 5.14
N PRO A 233 4.04 22.92 4.88
CA PRO A 233 3.57 21.99 3.85
C PRO A 233 4.10 22.34 2.45
N ASN A 234 4.16 23.64 2.12
CA ASN A 234 4.68 24.08 0.83
C ASN A 234 6.19 23.81 0.70
N ILE A 235 6.97 23.96 1.77
CA ILE A 235 8.39 23.60 1.76
C ILE A 235 8.54 22.08 1.49
N ILE A 236 7.74 21.23 2.16
CA ILE A 236 7.82 19.79 1.98
C ILE A 236 7.40 19.40 0.55
N PHE A 237 6.17 19.74 0.15
CA PHE A 237 5.59 19.17 -1.08
C PHE A 237 5.95 19.95 -2.35
N ARG A 238 6.29 21.23 -2.27
CA ARG A 238 6.63 22.05 -3.44
C ARG A 238 8.13 22.25 -3.66
N HIS A 239 8.94 22.12 -2.60
CA HIS A 239 10.39 22.31 -2.71
C HIS A 239 11.18 21.04 -2.45
N LEU A 240 10.92 20.30 -1.36
CA LEU A 240 11.73 19.12 -1.00
C LEU A 240 11.36 17.87 -1.79
N VAL A 241 10.09 17.52 -1.86
CA VAL A 241 9.63 16.30 -2.56
C VAL A 241 10.02 16.31 -4.04
N PRO A 242 9.80 17.39 -4.83
CA PRO A 242 10.23 17.42 -6.23
C PRO A 242 11.73 17.22 -6.42
N ASN A 243 12.55 17.77 -5.52
CA ASN A 243 14.01 17.59 -5.57
C ASN A 243 14.48 16.21 -5.11
N ALA A 244 13.64 15.45 -4.40
CA ALA A 244 13.88 14.07 -3.99
C ALA A 244 13.36 13.05 -5.02
N LEU A 245 12.62 13.47 -6.07
CA LEU A 245 11.95 12.55 -6.99
C LEU A 245 12.90 11.63 -7.76
N GLY A 246 14.10 12.06 -8.13
CA GLY A 246 15.03 11.20 -8.86
C GLY A 246 15.26 9.86 -8.16
N PRO A 247 15.87 9.82 -6.96
CA PRO A 247 16.06 8.58 -6.21
C PRO A 247 14.75 7.87 -5.83
N VAL A 248 13.66 8.62 -5.60
CA VAL A 248 12.36 8.04 -5.24
C VAL A 248 11.74 7.29 -6.42
N ILE A 249 11.81 7.82 -7.64
CA ILE A 249 11.32 7.15 -8.85
C ILE A 249 12.12 5.88 -9.12
N VAL A 250 13.44 5.93 -9.00
CA VAL A 250 14.30 4.74 -9.13
C VAL A 250 13.87 3.66 -8.16
N TYR A 251 13.70 4.01 -6.89
CA TYR A 251 13.26 3.04 -5.88
C TYR A 251 11.85 2.51 -6.18
N ALA A 252 10.94 3.38 -6.61
CA ALA A 252 9.59 2.97 -7.01
C ALA A 252 9.61 1.95 -8.15
N THR A 253 10.45 2.17 -9.18
CA THR A 253 10.57 1.24 -10.31
C THR A 253 11.06 -0.13 -9.85
N LEU A 254 12.04 -0.19 -8.95
CA LEU A 254 12.53 -1.45 -8.36
C LEU A 254 11.53 -2.10 -7.38
N THR A 255 10.58 -1.35 -6.87
CA THR A 255 9.51 -1.88 -6.01
C THR A 255 8.49 -2.69 -6.81
N ILE A 256 8.22 -2.35 -8.09
CA ILE A 256 7.25 -3.06 -8.94
C ILE A 256 7.56 -4.56 -9.03
N PRO A 257 8.76 -5.00 -9.47
CA PRO A 257 9.07 -6.43 -9.54
C PRO A 257 9.05 -7.12 -8.18
N SER A 258 9.45 -6.43 -7.11
CA SER A 258 9.41 -6.97 -5.75
C SER A 258 7.97 -7.23 -5.27
N VAL A 259 7.04 -6.33 -5.56
CA VAL A 259 5.61 -6.50 -5.25
C VAL A 259 4.99 -7.60 -6.10
N MET A 260 5.33 -7.68 -7.39
CA MET A 260 4.87 -8.77 -8.28
C MET A 260 5.32 -10.14 -7.77
N LEU A 261 6.56 -10.25 -7.31
CA LEU A 261 7.07 -11.49 -6.72
C LEU A 261 6.32 -11.86 -5.43
N SER A 262 6.01 -10.85 -4.59
CA SER A 262 5.22 -11.04 -3.37
C SER A 262 3.79 -11.50 -3.68
N GLU A 263 3.15 -10.90 -4.70
CA GLU A 263 1.84 -11.35 -5.20
C GLU A 263 1.89 -12.79 -5.69
N ALA A 264 2.88 -13.10 -6.53
CA ALA A 264 3.04 -14.45 -7.08
C ALA A 264 3.21 -15.49 -5.97
N PHE A 265 3.97 -15.17 -4.93
CA PHE A 265 4.13 -16.02 -3.76
C PHE A 265 2.81 -16.23 -2.98
N LEU A 266 2.04 -15.16 -2.75
CA LEU A 266 0.73 -15.25 -2.09
C LEU A 266 -0.27 -16.04 -2.93
N SER A 267 -0.27 -15.83 -4.24
CA SER A 267 -1.11 -16.58 -5.18
C SER A 267 -0.71 -18.05 -5.23
N PHE A 268 0.58 -18.35 -5.16
CA PHE A 268 1.10 -19.71 -5.06
C PHE A 268 0.63 -20.41 -3.78
N LEU A 269 0.58 -19.70 -2.65
CA LEU A 269 0.01 -20.21 -1.39
C LEU A 269 -1.52 -20.31 -1.38
N GLY A 270 -2.21 -19.90 -2.47
CA GLY A 270 -3.66 -19.94 -2.58
C GLY A 270 -4.38 -18.77 -1.89
N ILE A 271 -3.65 -17.75 -1.45
CA ILE A 271 -4.19 -16.57 -0.74
C ILE A 271 -4.30 -15.35 -1.67
N GLY A 272 -3.65 -15.38 -2.83
CA GLY A 272 -3.60 -14.31 -3.81
C GLY A 272 -4.82 -14.25 -4.73
N VAL A 273 -4.58 -14.09 -6.02
CA VAL A 273 -5.62 -13.96 -7.04
C VAL A 273 -6.40 -15.27 -7.20
N GLN A 274 -7.73 -15.19 -7.03
CA GLN A 274 -8.66 -16.33 -7.10
C GLN A 274 -9.40 -16.37 -8.44
N ALA A 275 -9.90 -17.57 -8.78
CA ALA A 275 -10.79 -17.74 -9.93
C ALA A 275 -12.02 -16.81 -9.83
N PRO A 276 -12.53 -16.25 -10.96
CA PRO A 276 -12.21 -16.59 -12.36
C PRO A 276 -10.95 -15.91 -12.90
N PHE A 277 -10.31 -15.05 -12.14
CA PHE A 277 -9.09 -14.36 -12.56
C PHE A 277 -7.87 -15.26 -12.41
N ALA A 278 -6.83 -14.93 -13.16
CA ALA A 278 -5.55 -15.59 -13.07
C ALA A 278 -4.44 -14.54 -12.95
N SER A 279 -3.39 -14.87 -12.20
CA SER A 279 -2.11 -14.17 -12.19
C SER A 279 -1.02 -15.18 -12.59
N TRP A 280 0.18 -14.72 -12.88
CA TRP A 280 1.26 -15.65 -13.16
C TRP A 280 1.57 -16.56 -11.97
N GLY A 281 1.43 -16.04 -10.74
CA GLY A 281 1.59 -16.82 -9.51
C GLY A 281 0.51 -17.91 -9.36
N SER A 282 -0.76 -17.60 -9.61
CA SER A 282 -1.85 -18.57 -9.53
C SER A 282 -1.73 -19.63 -10.64
N LEU A 283 -1.30 -19.24 -11.86
CA LEU A 283 -1.04 -20.18 -12.95
C LEU A 283 0.12 -21.13 -12.62
N ALA A 284 1.17 -20.63 -12.00
CA ALA A 284 2.28 -21.46 -11.54
C ALA A 284 1.83 -22.44 -10.43
N SER A 285 0.98 -21.98 -9.48
CA SER A 285 0.41 -22.84 -8.44
C SER A 285 -0.46 -23.97 -9.01
N ASP A 286 -1.25 -23.69 -10.04
CA ASP A 286 -2.04 -24.71 -10.74
C ASP A 286 -1.12 -25.68 -11.50
N GLY A 287 -0.09 -25.16 -12.20
CA GLY A 287 0.81 -25.96 -13.02
C GLY A 287 1.71 -26.91 -12.22
N ILE A 288 2.11 -26.54 -10.98
CA ILE A 288 3.00 -27.39 -10.16
C ILE A 288 2.33 -28.71 -9.76
N LYS A 289 1.00 -28.72 -9.63
CA LYS A 289 0.25 -29.92 -9.26
C LYS A 289 0.38 -31.03 -10.29
N ASN A 290 0.63 -30.65 -11.53
CA ASN A 290 0.66 -31.55 -12.69
C ASN A 290 2.01 -31.56 -13.40
N ILE A 291 3.06 -31.05 -12.78
CA ILE A 291 4.38 -30.85 -13.40
C ILE A 291 4.99 -32.13 -14.01
N ALA A 292 4.73 -33.28 -13.39
CA ALA A 292 5.24 -34.56 -13.86
C ALA A 292 4.61 -35.03 -15.20
N ILE A 293 3.39 -34.56 -15.52
CA ILE A 293 2.63 -35.00 -16.68
C ILE A 293 2.51 -33.86 -17.70
N PHE A 294 2.29 -32.62 -17.22
CA PHE A 294 2.01 -31.43 -18.04
C PHE A 294 2.95 -30.28 -17.71
N PRO A 295 4.28 -30.42 -17.91
CA PRO A 295 5.27 -29.44 -17.47
C PRO A 295 5.08 -28.03 -18.07
N TRP A 296 4.50 -27.93 -19.26
CA TRP A 296 4.24 -26.64 -19.93
C TRP A 296 3.30 -25.73 -19.13
N GLN A 297 2.41 -26.29 -18.30
CA GLN A 297 1.48 -25.51 -17.47
C GLN A 297 2.21 -24.65 -16.42
N LEU A 298 3.39 -25.08 -15.97
CA LEU A 298 4.26 -24.32 -15.06
C LEU A 298 5.32 -23.50 -15.80
N ILE A 299 5.94 -24.10 -16.81
CA ILE A 299 7.11 -23.50 -17.49
C ILE A 299 6.75 -22.17 -18.15
N PHE A 300 5.65 -22.11 -18.92
CA PHE A 300 5.30 -20.89 -19.66
C PHE A 300 4.94 -19.71 -18.74
N PRO A 301 4.07 -19.81 -17.73
CA PRO A 301 3.83 -18.73 -16.78
C PRO A 301 5.10 -18.33 -16.02
N GLY A 302 5.90 -19.31 -15.58
CA GLY A 302 7.14 -19.07 -14.85
C GLY A 302 8.18 -18.32 -15.67
N VAL A 303 8.43 -18.75 -16.90
CA VAL A 303 9.38 -18.08 -17.82
C VAL A 303 8.90 -16.67 -18.17
N THR A 304 7.61 -16.50 -18.47
CA THR A 304 7.07 -15.18 -18.79
C THR A 304 7.22 -14.22 -17.62
N MET A 305 6.92 -14.68 -16.39
CA MET A 305 7.12 -13.89 -15.17
C MET A 305 8.60 -13.55 -14.98
N ALA A 306 9.50 -14.52 -15.10
CA ALA A 306 10.95 -14.32 -14.94
C ALA A 306 11.50 -13.30 -15.92
N LEU A 307 11.13 -13.38 -17.21
CA LEU A 307 11.53 -12.42 -18.22
C LEU A 307 11.00 -11.02 -17.95
N THR A 308 9.76 -10.92 -17.48
CA THR A 308 9.16 -9.61 -17.14
C THR A 308 9.85 -8.98 -15.91
N LEU A 309 10.10 -9.76 -14.86
CA LEU A 309 10.83 -9.28 -13.68
C LEU A 309 12.24 -8.84 -14.04
N PHE A 310 12.93 -9.60 -14.89
CA PHE A 310 14.26 -9.25 -15.39
C PHE A 310 14.22 -7.91 -16.16
N SER A 311 13.27 -7.77 -17.10
CA SER A 311 13.12 -6.55 -17.89
C SER A 311 12.80 -5.31 -17.03
N LEU A 312 11.95 -5.47 -16.01
CA LEU A 312 11.62 -4.39 -15.08
C LEU A 312 12.81 -3.98 -14.19
N ASN A 313 13.62 -4.94 -13.75
CA ASN A 313 14.85 -4.65 -13.02
C ASN A 313 15.85 -3.87 -13.89
N PHE A 314 16.04 -4.31 -15.15
CA PHE A 314 16.88 -3.61 -16.12
C PHE A 314 16.40 -2.17 -16.37
N LEU A 315 15.08 -1.97 -16.47
CA LEU A 315 14.49 -0.66 -16.62
C LEU A 315 14.78 0.21 -15.37
N GLY A 316 14.66 -0.36 -14.17
CA GLY A 316 14.98 0.33 -12.92
C GLY A 316 16.43 0.74 -12.82
N ASP A 317 17.35 -0.13 -13.19
CA ASP A 317 18.79 0.16 -13.21
C ASP A 317 19.12 1.24 -14.26
N GLY A 318 18.55 1.14 -15.46
CA GLY A 318 18.72 2.16 -16.50
C GLY A 318 18.17 3.54 -16.08
N LEU A 319 17.05 3.59 -15.38
CA LEU A 319 16.52 4.84 -14.79
C LEU A 319 17.45 5.38 -13.70
N ARG A 320 18.02 4.52 -12.87
CA ARG A 320 19.00 4.90 -11.86
C ARG A 320 20.19 5.57 -12.49
N ASP A 321 20.77 4.96 -13.52
CA ASP A 321 21.95 5.50 -14.20
C ASP A 321 21.64 6.83 -14.91
N ALA A 322 20.46 6.97 -15.49
CA ALA A 322 20.02 8.18 -16.17
C ALA A 322 19.72 9.35 -15.20
N LEU A 323 19.27 9.06 -13.99
CA LEU A 323 18.90 10.04 -12.97
C LEU A 323 20.01 10.34 -11.96
N ASP A 324 21.11 9.58 -11.98
CA ASP A 324 22.26 9.82 -11.10
C ASP A 324 23.06 11.03 -11.60
N PRO A 325 23.16 12.13 -10.80
CA PRO A 325 23.95 13.30 -11.19
C PRO A 325 25.45 13.03 -11.31
N GLN A 326 25.96 11.94 -10.70
CA GLN A 326 27.40 11.64 -10.71
C GLN A 326 27.85 11.04 -12.05
N THR A 327 26.95 10.43 -12.81
CA THR A 327 27.26 9.87 -14.13
C THR A 327 27.36 10.95 -15.24
N ARG A 328 26.90 12.18 -14.97
CA ARG A 328 26.94 13.30 -15.93
C ARG A 328 28.26 14.06 -15.96
N LYS A 329 29.32 13.57 -15.30
CA LYS A 329 30.65 14.23 -15.26
C LYS A 329 31.63 13.75 -16.34
N PHE A 330 31.11 13.35 -17.52
CA PHE A 330 31.95 13.10 -18.69
C PHE A 330 31.30 13.71 -19.93
#